data_bea41316a5c93472086ef6075bbe4562
#
_entry.id   bea41316a5c93472086ef6075bbe4562
#
_cell.length_a   1.000
_cell.length_b   1.000
_cell.length_c   1.000
_cell.angle_alpha   90.00
_cell.angle_beta   90.00
_cell.angle_gamma   90.00
#
_symmetry.space_group_name_H-M   'P 1'
#
loop_
_entity.id
_entity.type
_entity.pdbx_description
1 polymer ?
#
loop_
_entity_poly.entity_id
_entity_poly.type
_entity_poly.pdbx_seq_one_letter_code
_entity_poly.pdbx_strand_id
1 'polypeptide(L)'
;MSGVQVRQCMRPDCSLRYPQVTGHPYGERCPRCGASTRLVLERPLDSEPIHTNGLSTSLHLEVLLDNIRSAWNVGSMFRTADGLGIRALHLCGVTPTPDNTKVTKTSLGAEQSVAWCHYNDGVQAALTLRERGLHLWALERDSRAESLLELSFPLPEEPLLLVVGNEVAGVDPGILELCERLVYIPMLGVKRSFNAAVAFGIAATYLLFPHGS
;
A
#
# COMPACT_ATOMS: atom_id res chain seq x y z
N MET A 1 13.93 28.73 4.14
CA MET A 1 14.09 27.39 3.56
C MET A 1 13.80 26.38 4.65
N SER A 2 12.99 25.40 4.38
CA SER A 2 12.72 24.31 5.32
C SER A 2 13.87 23.31 5.28
N GLY A 3 14.32 22.87 6.46
CA GLY A 3 15.39 21.89 6.59
C GLY A 3 15.04 20.79 7.57
N VAL A 4 15.82 19.73 7.58
CA VAL A 4 15.75 18.68 8.60
C VAL A 4 16.88 18.89 9.60
N GLN A 5 16.52 19.01 10.87
CA GLN A 5 17.45 19.09 11.98
C GLN A 5 17.45 17.77 12.75
N VAL A 6 18.60 17.21 13.02
CA VAL A 6 18.76 16.14 14.00
C VAL A 6 19.20 16.77 15.31
N ARG A 7 18.39 16.58 16.33
CA ARG A 7 18.63 17.11 17.69
C ARG A 7 18.85 15.99 18.68
N GLN A 8 19.57 16.29 19.75
CA GLN A 8 19.83 15.36 20.85
C GLN A 8 19.55 16.01 22.19
N CYS A 9 18.81 15.30 23.03
CA CYS A 9 18.53 15.74 24.39
C CYS A 9 19.81 15.83 25.20
N MET A 10 19.98 16.95 25.93
CA MET A 10 21.15 17.17 26.79
C MET A 10 21.04 16.50 28.16
N ARG A 11 19.87 16.02 28.52
CA ARG A 11 19.67 15.30 29.79
C ARG A 11 20.27 13.90 29.70
N PRO A 12 21.24 13.52 30.57
CA PRO A 12 21.96 12.25 30.48
C PRO A 12 21.06 11.02 30.49
N ASP A 13 20.05 10.99 31.39
CA ASP A 13 19.13 9.88 31.52
C ASP A 13 18.13 9.72 30.37
N CYS A 14 18.03 10.75 29.50
CA CYS A 14 17.13 10.72 28.35
C CYS A 14 17.90 10.51 27.05
N SER A 15 18.93 11.32 26.78
CA SER A 15 19.82 11.31 25.60
C SER A 15 19.11 11.05 24.25
N LEU A 16 17.78 11.30 24.16
CA LEU A 16 16.99 11.07 22.95
C LEU A 16 17.57 11.84 21.78
N ARG A 17 17.83 11.13 20.68
CA ARG A 17 18.23 11.70 19.39
C ARG A 17 17.09 11.52 18.40
N TYR A 18 16.69 12.61 17.73
CA TYR A 18 15.52 12.59 16.86
C TYR A 18 15.63 13.62 15.74
N PRO A 19 15.05 13.35 14.56
CA PRO A 19 14.90 14.32 13.50
C PRO A 19 13.65 15.19 13.73
N GLN A 20 13.72 16.44 13.28
CA GLN A 20 12.56 17.32 13.16
C GLN A 20 12.74 18.29 11.99
N VAL A 21 11.63 18.80 11.47
CA VAL A 21 11.67 19.89 10.47
C VAL A 21 11.93 21.19 11.17
N THR A 22 12.71 22.08 10.54
CA THR A 22 12.95 23.46 11.02
C THR A 22 11.61 24.16 11.27
N GLY A 23 11.47 24.77 12.44
CA GLY A 23 10.22 25.41 12.86
C GLY A 23 9.19 24.49 13.52
N HIS A 24 9.55 23.21 13.80
CA HIS A 24 8.66 22.30 14.51
C HIS A 24 8.27 22.84 15.88
N PRO A 25 6.99 22.62 16.36
CA PRO A 25 6.48 23.15 17.63
C PRO A 25 7.31 22.82 18.88
N TYR A 26 8.04 21.69 18.88
CA TYR A 26 8.96 21.35 19.98
C TYR A 26 10.17 22.29 20.05
N GLY A 27 10.53 22.98 18.93
CA GLY A 27 11.67 23.87 18.89
C GLY A 27 12.95 23.19 19.39
N GLU A 28 13.54 23.77 20.43
CA GLU A 28 14.76 23.23 21.07
C GLU A 28 14.48 22.34 22.28
N ARG A 29 13.22 21.97 22.54
CA ARG A 29 12.83 21.12 23.65
C ARG A 29 12.71 19.65 23.23
N CYS A 30 13.16 18.76 24.10
CA CYS A 30 13.04 17.34 23.89
C CYS A 30 11.57 16.88 23.95
N PRO A 31 11.03 16.21 22.91
CA PRO A 31 9.64 15.77 22.89
C PRO A 31 9.30 14.71 23.95
N ARG A 32 10.33 14.06 24.52
CA ARG A 32 10.15 13.02 25.55
C ARG A 32 10.16 13.58 26.97
N CYS A 33 11.03 14.52 27.28
CA CYS A 33 11.23 14.96 28.68
C CYS A 33 11.25 16.49 28.86
N GLY A 34 11.03 17.27 27.80
CA GLY A 34 10.98 18.73 27.84
C GLY A 34 12.32 19.43 28.07
N ALA A 35 13.42 18.71 28.32
CA ALA A 35 14.74 19.29 28.54
C ALA A 35 15.30 19.92 27.27
N SER A 36 16.30 20.79 27.42
CA SER A 36 17.01 21.40 26.27
C SER A 36 17.67 20.34 25.40
N THR A 37 17.76 20.64 24.13
CA THR A 37 18.42 19.78 23.14
C THR A 37 19.53 20.55 22.42
N ARG A 38 20.52 19.85 21.92
CA ARG A 38 21.54 20.41 21.02
C ARG A 38 21.26 20.01 19.58
N LEU A 39 21.55 20.87 18.65
CA LEU A 39 21.63 20.56 17.23
C LEU A 39 22.85 19.68 16.98
N VAL A 40 22.64 18.55 16.30
CA VAL A 40 23.72 17.61 15.95
C VAL A 40 24.05 17.72 14.46
N LEU A 41 23.01 17.82 13.62
CA LEU A 41 23.11 17.89 12.17
C LEU A 41 21.95 18.71 11.62
N GLU A 42 22.21 19.49 10.58
CA GLU A 42 21.18 20.15 9.78
C GLU A 42 21.46 19.89 8.30
N ARG A 43 20.40 19.64 7.54
CA ARG A 43 20.47 19.53 6.08
C ARG A 43 19.24 20.18 5.46
N PRO A 44 19.35 20.73 4.23
CA PRO A 44 18.18 21.19 3.48
C PRO A 44 17.19 20.04 3.31
N LEU A 45 15.89 20.38 3.23
CA LEU A 45 14.90 19.50 2.63
C LEU A 45 15.05 19.64 1.12
N ASP A 46 15.83 18.76 0.52
CA ASP A 46 15.89 18.69 -0.92
C ASP A 46 14.57 18.11 -1.44
N SER A 47 13.97 18.82 -2.39
CA SER A 47 12.99 18.20 -3.28
C SER A 47 13.77 17.26 -4.19
N GLU A 48 13.94 16.01 -3.77
CA GLU A 48 14.57 15.03 -4.65
C GLU A 48 13.78 14.95 -5.96
N PRO A 49 14.45 15.03 -7.11
CA PRO A 49 13.78 14.78 -8.37
C PRO A 49 13.22 13.36 -8.34
N ILE A 50 11.99 13.20 -8.81
CA ILE A 50 11.38 11.88 -8.96
C ILE A 50 12.23 11.10 -9.97
N HIS A 51 13.10 10.22 -9.47
CA HIS A 51 13.88 9.32 -10.33
C HIS A 51 12.99 8.16 -10.76
N THR A 52 12.39 8.27 -11.93
CA THR A 52 11.68 7.16 -12.56
C THR A 52 12.64 6.14 -13.19
N ASN A 53 13.93 6.33 -13.10
CA ASN A 53 15.08 5.47 -13.50
C ASN A 53 14.82 4.52 -14.69
N GLY A 54 13.88 4.86 -15.59
CA GLY A 54 13.52 4.01 -16.72
C GLY A 54 12.80 2.71 -16.34
N LEU A 55 12.38 2.54 -15.08
CA LEU A 55 11.54 1.43 -14.67
C LEU A 55 10.20 1.53 -15.40
N SER A 56 9.92 0.56 -16.23
CA SER A 56 8.63 0.38 -16.89
C SER A 56 8.16 -1.04 -16.62
N THR A 57 6.87 -1.19 -16.44
CA THR A 57 6.22 -2.49 -16.41
C THR A 57 5.28 -2.61 -17.61
N SER A 58 5.27 -3.74 -18.27
CA SER A 58 4.28 -4.04 -19.32
C SER A 58 2.95 -4.47 -18.72
N LEU A 59 2.95 -4.94 -17.46
CA LEU A 59 1.75 -5.42 -16.80
C LEU A 59 0.79 -4.27 -16.49
N HIS A 60 -0.43 -4.34 -17.03
CA HIS A 60 -1.53 -3.48 -16.67
C HIS A 60 -2.20 -4.05 -15.41
N LEU A 61 -1.96 -3.45 -14.25
CA LEU A 61 -2.51 -3.88 -12.97
C LEU A 61 -3.60 -2.93 -12.49
N GLU A 62 -4.79 -3.48 -12.20
CA GLU A 62 -5.86 -2.86 -11.43
C GLU A 62 -6.09 -3.65 -10.14
N VAL A 63 -6.74 -3.07 -9.14
CA VAL A 63 -6.93 -3.71 -7.83
C VAL A 63 -8.36 -3.58 -7.36
N LEU A 64 -8.96 -4.67 -6.90
CA LEU A 64 -10.25 -4.69 -6.24
C LEU A 64 -10.05 -4.87 -4.73
N LEU A 65 -10.55 -3.92 -3.95
CA LEU A 65 -10.52 -3.94 -2.49
C LEU A 65 -11.89 -4.40 -1.98
N ASP A 66 -11.96 -5.67 -1.61
CA ASP A 66 -13.21 -6.31 -1.18
C ASP A 66 -13.44 -6.13 0.31
N ASN A 67 -14.38 -5.25 0.67
CA ASN A 67 -14.81 -5.03 2.05
C ASN A 67 -13.68 -4.71 3.04
N ILE A 68 -12.66 -3.96 2.63
CA ILE A 68 -11.59 -3.48 3.51
C ILE A 68 -12.19 -2.55 4.58
N ARG A 69 -11.98 -2.85 5.87
CA ARG A 69 -12.60 -2.10 6.96
C ARG A 69 -11.81 -0.86 7.40
N SER A 70 -10.50 -0.95 7.31
CA SER A 70 -9.62 0.09 7.83
C SER A 70 -9.39 1.21 6.82
N ALA A 71 -9.93 2.39 7.10
CA ALA A 71 -9.66 3.59 6.29
C ALA A 71 -8.18 3.96 6.22
N TRP A 72 -7.39 3.62 7.25
CA TRP A 72 -5.94 3.78 7.24
C TRP A 72 -5.25 2.84 6.23
N ASN A 73 -5.72 1.59 6.15
CA ASN A 73 -5.23 0.65 5.15
C ASN A 73 -5.54 1.15 3.74
N VAL A 74 -6.79 1.57 3.49
CA VAL A 74 -7.22 2.09 2.17
C VAL A 74 -6.36 3.28 1.75
N GLY A 75 -6.14 4.26 2.64
CA GLY A 75 -5.27 5.39 2.32
C GLY A 75 -3.83 4.99 2.04
N SER A 76 -3.28 4.00 2.78
CA SER A 76 -1.96 3.43 2.51
C SER A 76 -1.92 2.69 1.16
N MET A 77 -3.01 2.01 0.79
CA MET A 77 -3.13 1.34 -0.50
C MET A 77 -3.17 2.34 -1.67
N PHE A 78 -3.84 3.49 -1.51
CA PHE A 78 -3.76 4.58 -2.50
C PHE A 78 -2.33 5.05 -2.72
N ARG A 79 -1.55 5.29 -1.65
CA ARG A 79 -0.14 5.70 -1.77
C ARG A 79 0.72 4.64 -2.46
N THR A 80 0.50 3.39 -2.12
CA THR A 80 1.20 2.27 -2.76
C THR A 80 0.83 2.17 -4.24
N ALA A 81 -0.45 2.33 -4.57
CA ALA A 81 -0.95 2.29 -5.93
C ALA A 81 -0.33 3.42 -6.79
N ASP A 82 -0.28 4.64 -6.26
CA ASP A 82 0.39 5.77 -6.91
C ASP A 82 1.87 5.48 -7.16
N GLY A 83 2.60 5.05 -6.13
CA GLY A 83 4.04 4.76 -6.22
C GLY A 83 4.39 3.60 -7.15
N LEU A 84 3.47 2.67 -7.38
CA LEU A 84 3.65 1.52 -8.27
C LEU A 84 3.06 1.72 -9.67
N GLY A 85 2.39 2.85 -9.94
CA GLY A 85 1.73 3.12 -11.22
C GLY A 85 0.53 2.23 -11.49
N ILE A 86 -0.17 1.77 -10.46
CA ILE A 86 -1.40 0.97 -10.59
C ILE A 86 -2.49 1.81 -11.23
N ARG A 87 -3.21 1.24 -12.19
CA ARG A 87 -4.14 1.97 -13.05
C ARG A 87 -5.41 2.43 -12.33
N ALA A 88 -5.99 1.55 -11.50
CA ALA A 88 -7.23 1.87 -10.80
C ALA A 88 -7.40 1.04 -9.52
N LEU A 89 -8.11 1.62 -8.54
CA LEU A 89 -8.62 0.93 -7.35
C LEU A 89 -10.15 0.83 -7.42
N HIS A 90 -10.68 -0.38 -7.32
CA HIS A 90 -12.11 -0.68 -7.27
C HIS A 90 -12.49 -0.97 -5.82
N LEU A 91 -13.15 -0.02 -5.16
CA LEU A 91 -13.52 -0.09 -3.75
C LEU A 91 -14.89 -0.74 -3.63
N CYS A 92 -14.98 -1.91 -2.94
CA CYS A 92 -16.23 -2.66 -2.89
C CYS A 92 -16.82 -2.76 -1.49
N GLY A 93 -18.14 -2.76 -1.42
CA GLY A 93 -18.91 -2.95 -0.20
C GLY A 93 -18.65 -1.87 0.85
N VAL A 94 -18.21 -2.26 2.04
CA VAL A 94 -17.92 -1.34 3.16
C VAL A 94 -16.56 -0.66 3.08
N THR A 95 -15.80 -0.85 2.01
CA THR A 95 -14.48 -0.22 1.83
C THR A 95 -14.61 1.30 1.85
N PRO A 96 -13.95 2.01 2.76
CA PRO A 96 -14.01 3.47 2.84
C PRO A 96 -13.49 4.15 1.57
N THR A 97 -14.23 5.15 1.09
CA THR A 97 -13.83 5.98 -0.05
C THR A 97 -13.00 7.21 0.40
N PRO A 98 -12.39 7.94 -0.52
CA PRO A 98 -11.70 9.21 -0.23
C PRO A 98 -12.57 10.30 0.44
N ASP A 99 -13.89 10.18 0.44
CA ASP A 99 -14.77 11.06 1.23
C ASP A 99 -14.54 10.91 2.75
N ASN A 100 -13.95 9.79 3.17
CA ASN A 100 -13.55 9.58 4.54
C ASN A 100 -12.19 10.25 4.80
N THR A 101 -12.18 11.26 5.68
CA THR A 101 -10.98 12.03 6.03
C THR A 101 -9.81 11.21 6.57
N LYS A 102 -10.05 9.99 7.09
CA LYS A 102 -8.96 9.08 7.51
C LYS A 102 -8.25 8.47 6.31
N VAL A 103 -8.93 8.29 5.18
CA VAL A 103 -8.32 7.86 3.91
C VAL A 103 -7.40 8.96 3.41
N THR A 104 -7.90 10.18 3.23
CA THR A 104 -7.12 11.32 2.69
C THR A 104 -5.94 11.71 3.59
N LYS A 105 -6.06 11.56 4.92
CA LYS A 105 -4.94 11.76 5.86
C LYS A 105 -3.79 10.77 5.65
N THR A 106 -4.07 9.59 5.10
CA THR A 106 -3.06 8.53 4.92
C THR A 106 -2.55 8.45 3.49
N SER A 107 -3.42 8.69 2.51
CA SER A 107 -3.07 8.70 1.09
C SER A 107 -2.20 9.89 0.69
N LEU A 108 -2.29 11.01 1.45
CA LEU A 108 -1.51 12.23 1.25
C LEU A 108 -1.62 12.80 -0.18
N GLY A 109 -2.82 12.71 -0.78
CA GLY A 109 -3.11 13.22 -2.11
C GLY A 109 -3.06 12.17 -3.23
N ALA A 110 -2.59 10.94 -2.96
CA ALA A 110 -2.53 9.87 -3.96
C ALA A 110 -3.92 9.49 -4.51
N GLU A 111 -4.99 9.72 -3.76
CA GLU A 111 -6.38 9.55 -4.22
C GLU A 111 -6.79 10.50 -5.35
N GLN A 112 -5.98 11.51 -5.65
CA GLN A 112 -6.20 12.44 -6.75
C GLN A 112 -5.50 11.99 -8.03
N SER A 113 -4.44 11.18 -7.93
CA SER A 113 -3.65 10.68 -9.05
C SER A 113 -4.06 9.29 -9.49
N VAL A 114 -4.51 8.43 -8.55
CA VAL A 114 -4.98 7.07 -8.86
C VAL A 114 -6.47 7.09 -9.17
N ALA A 115 -6.86 6.55 -10.34
CA ALA A 115 -8.27 6.39 -10.68
C ALA A 115 -8.93 5.42 -9.68
N TRP A 116 -10.17 5.73 -9.29
CA TRP A 116 -10.95 4.85 -8.42
C TRP A 116 -12.44 4.94 -8.65
N CYS A 117 -13.16 3.87 -8.33
CA CYS A 117 -14.63 3.84 -8.27
C CYS A 117 -15.08 2.98 -7.10
N HIS A 118 -16.33 3.21 -6.65
CA HIS A 118 -16.96 2.44 -5.59
C HIS A 118 -18.12 1.62 -6.15
N TYR A 119 -18.23 0.38 -5.69
CA TYR A 119 -19.27 -0.58 -6.03
C TYR A 119 -19.90 -1.10 -4.74
N ASN A 120 -21.23 -1.17 -4.69
CA ASN A 120 -21.93 -1.73 -3.52
C ASN A 120 -21.77 -3.25 -3.41
N ASP A 121 -21.57 -3.94 -4.53
CA ASP A 121 -21.45 -5.39 -4.62
C ASP A 121 -20.12 -5.77 -5.30
N GLY A 122 -19.24 -6.43 -4.53
CA GLY A 122 -17.92 -6.85 -5.00
C GLY A 122 -17.98 -7.95 -6.06
N VAL A 123 -18.95 -8.84 -5.98
CA VAL A 123 -19.13 -9.95 -6.97
C VAL A 123 -19.54 -9.36 -8.32
N GLN A 124 -20.52 -8.44 -8.33
CA GLN A 124 -20.95 -7.77 -9.56
C GLN A 124 -19.83 -6.89 -10.15
N ALA A 125 -19.03 -6.23 -9.31
CA ALA A 125 -17.85 -5.48 -9.76
C ALA A 125 -16.84 -6.43 -10.43
N ALA A 126 -16.51 -7.56 -9.80
CA ALA A 126 -15.58 -8.55 -10.34
C ALA A 126 -16.06 -9.12 -11.69
N LEU A 127 -17.35 -9.44 -11.82
CA LEU A 127 -17.95 -9.88 -13.08
C LEU A 127 -17.80 -8.83 -14.18
N THR A 128 -18.16 -7.58 -13.88
CA THR A 128 -18.06 -6.46 -14.83
C THR A 128 -16.62 -6.23 -15.30
N LEU A 129 -15.65 -6.31 -14.37
CA LEU A 129 -14.24 -6.12 -14.68
C LEU A 129 -13.68 -7.27 -15.51
N ARG A 130 -14.09 -8.51 -15.22
CA ARG A 130 -13.75 -9.68 -16.04
C ARG A 130 -14.32 -9.56 -17.47
N GLU A 131 -15.56 -9.09 -17.63
CA GLU A 131 -16.16 -8.84 -18.95
C GLU A 131 -15.41 -7.76 -19.73
N ARG A 132 -14.73 -6.84 -19.05
CA ARG A 132 -13.83 -5.87 -19.66
C ARG A 132 -12.47 -6.45 -20.07
N GLY A 133 -12.23 -7.73 -19.84
CA GLY A 133 -11.03 -8.46 -20.21
C GLY A 133 -9.92 -8.45 -19.14
N LEU A 134 -10.24 -8.13 -17.87
CA LEU A 134 -9.26 -8.28 -16.80
C LEU A 134 -9.22 -9.73 -16.30
N HIS A 135 -8.03 -10.28 -16.11
CA HIS A 135 -7.79 -11.57 -15.50
C HIS A 135 -7.79 -11.43 -13.98
N LEU A 136 -8.62 -12.20 -13.28
CA LEU A 136 -8.84 -12.06 -11.85
C LEU A 136 -7.92 -12.98 -11.06
N TRP A 137 -7.09 -12.41 -10.18
CA TRP A 137 -6.28 -13.14 -9.21
C TRP A 137 -6.59 -12.66 -7.81
N ALA A 138 -6.77 -13.57 -6.86
CA ALA A 138 -7.01 -13.20 -5.47
C ALA A 138 -5.76 -13.43 -4.60
N LEU A 139 -5.45 -12.43 -3.79
CA LEU A 139 -4.45 -12.54 -2.73
C LEU A 139 -5.12 -13.09 -1.46
N GLU A 140 -5.11 -14.42 -1.32
CA GLU A 140 -5.82 -15.11 -0.25
C GLU A 140 -5.10 -16.39 0.17
N ARG A 141 -5.25 -16.78 1.42
CA ARG A 141 -4.80 -18.08 1.93
C ARG A 141 -5.90 -19.12 1.80
N ASP A 142 -5.90 -19.81 0.69
CA ASP A 142 -6.84 -20.90 0.37
C ASP A 142 -6.04 -22.17 0.09
N SER A 143 -6.65 -23.34 0.24
CA SER A 143 -6.02 -24.63 -0.08
C SER A 143 -5.67 -24.78 -1.56
N ARG A 144 -6.30 -24.01 -2.44
CA ARG A 144 -6.05 -23.94 -3.88
C ARG A 144 -4.96 -22.92 -4.26
N ALA A 145 -4.54 -22.10 -3.28
CA ALA A 145 -3.62 -20.99 -3.57
C ALA A 145 -2.19 -21.49 -3.75
N GLU A 146 -1.51 -20.93 -4.75
CA GLU A 146 -0.08 -21.12 -4.99
C GLU A 146 0.76 -20.01 -4.34
N SER A 147 2.01 -20.34 -4.04
CA SER A 147 2.92 -19.34 -3.47
C SER A 147 3.23 -18.25 -4.49
N LEU A 148 3.06 -16.98 -4.08
CA LEU A 148 3.45 -15.84 -4.91
C LEU A 148 4.92 -15.92 -5.36
N LEU A 149 5.81 -16.49 -4.52
CA LEU A 149 7.24 -16.61 -4.80
C LEU A 149 7.59 -17.74 -5.78
N GLU A 150 6.63 -18.61 -6.09
CA GLU A 150 6.80 -19.75 -7.01
C GLU A 150 6.15 -19.49 -8.39
N LEU A 151 5.61 -18.29 -8.61
CA LEU A 151 5.03 -17.91 -9.89
C LEU A 151 6.09 -17.93 -10.99
N SER A 152 5.72 -18.50 -12.12
CA SER A 152 6.56 -18.46 -13.34
C SER A 152 6.40 -17.12 -14.06
N PHE A 153 7.52 -16.57 -14.54
CA PHE A 153 7.54 -15.36 -15.33
C PHE A 153 8.01 -15.65 -16.76
N PRO A 154 7.64 -14.86 -17.79
CA PRO A 154 6.80 -13.64 -17.68
C PRO A 154 5.33 -13.96 -17.34
N LEU A 155 4.69 -13.00 -16.69
CA LEU A 155 3.23 -13.04 -16.52
C LEU A 155 2.55 -12.78 -17.87
N PRO A 156 1.27 -13.19 -18.03
CA PRO A 156 0.46 -12.82 -19.18
C PRO A 156 0.49 -11.31 -19.43
N GLU A 157 0.45 -10.90 -20.70
CA GLU A 157 0.40 -9.48 -21.07
C GLU A 157 -0.98 -8.85 -20.84
N GLU A 158 -1.99 -9.69 -20.61
CA GLU A 158 -3.36 -9.29 -20.39
C GLU A 158 -3.51 -8.47 -19.09
N PRO A 159 -4.46 -7.52 -19.06
CA PRO A 159 -4.73 -6.74 -17.85
C PRO A 159 -5.09 -7.61 -16.66
N LEU A 160 -4.45 -7.39 -15.51
CA LEU A 160 -4.64 -8.14 -14.28
C LEU A 160 -5.45 -7.34 -13.27
N LEU A 161 -6.44 -7.98 -12.64
CA LEU A 161 -7.15 -7.50 -11.46
C LEU A 161 -6.69 -8.28 -10.24
N LEU A 162 -5.95 -7.65 -9.35
CA LEU A 162 -5.58 -8.24 -8.06
C LEU A 162 -6.69 -7.95 -7.03
N VAL A 163 -7.31 -8.99 -6.50
CA VAL A 163 -8.32 -8.87 -5.45
C VAL A 163 -7.67 -9.00 -4.08
N VAL A 164 -7.96 -8.04 -3.20
CA VAL A 164 -7.51 -8.02 -1.80
C VAL A 164 -8.73 -7.97 -0.90
N GLY A 165 -8.87 -8.95 -0.03
CA GLY A 165 -10.06 -9.13 0.80
C GLY A 165 -10.00 -8.48 2.16
N ASN A 166 -11.13 -8.56 2.85
CA ASN A 166 -11.36 -8.11 4.22
C ASN A 166 -10.31 -8.68 5.18
N GLU A 167 -9.87 -7.85 6.14
CA GLU A 167 -8.80 -8.21 7.09
C GLU A 167 -9.13 -9.40 8.01
N VAL A 168 -10.40 -9.75 8.11
CA VAL A 168 -10.89 -10.83 8.99
C VAL A 168 -11.53 -11.96 8.19
N ALA A 169 -12.43 -11.59 7.26
CA ALA A 169 -13.21 -12.55 6.49
C ALA A 169 -12.49 -13.05 5.23
N GLY A 170 -11.45 -12.37 4.78
CA GLY A 170 -10.81 -12.66 3.50
C GLY A 170 -11.60 -12.13 2.31
N VAL A 171 -11.37 -12.69 1.15
CA VAL A 171 -12.08 -12.39 -0.10
C VAL A 171 -13.43 -13.10 -0.11
N ASP A 172 -14.47 -12.42 -0.58
CA ASP A 172 -15.80 -13.01 -0.75
C ASP A 172 -15.72 -14.31 -1.58
N PRO A 173 -16.31 -15.44 -1.10
CA PRO A 173 -16.30 -16.70 -1.84
C PRO A 173 -16.82 -16.59 -3.28
N GLY A 174 -17.81 -15.73 -3.52
CA GLY A 174 -18.33 -15.49 -4.87
C GLY A 174 -17.30 -14.84 -5.79
N ILE A 175 -16.40 -14.00 -5.25
CA ILE A 175 -15.27 -13.43 -6.02
C ILE A 175 -14.19 -14.50 -6.22
N LEU A 176 -13.89 -15.33 -5.20
CA LEU A 176 -12.89 -16.41 -5.32
C LEU A 176 -13.23 -17.41 -6.44
N GLU A 177 -14.51 -17.71 -6.64
CA GLU A 177 -14.97 -18.59 -7.74
C GLU A 177 -14.83 -17.95 -9.13
N LEU A 178 -14.67 -16.63 -9.20
CA LEU A 178 -14.41 -15.91 -10.45
C LEU A 178 -12.92 -15.79 -10.77
N CYS A 179 -12.06 -16.00 -9.78
CA CYS A 179 -10.61 -15.86 -9.92
C CYS A 179 -10.00 -17.06 -10.65
N GLU A 180 -9.12 -16.77 -11.59
CA GLU A 180 -8.35 -17.75 -12.34
C GLU A 180 -7.21 -18.33 -11.52
N ARG A 181 -6.64 -17.49 -10.62
CA ARG A 181 -5.58 -17.88 -9.69
C ARG A 181 -5.82 -17.32 -8.30
N LEU A 182 -5.47 -18.13 -7.32
CA LEU A 182 -5.36 -17.71 -5.93
C LEU A 182 -3.88 -17.76 -5.56
N VAL A 183 -3.36 -16.65 -5.03
CA VAL A 183 -1.96 -16.54 -4.64
C VAL A 183 -1.83 -16.15 -3.18
N TYR A 184 -0.80 -16.66 -2.50
CA TYR A 184 -0.52 -16.27 -1.13
C TYR A 184 0.94 -15.88 -0.92
N ILE A 185 1.18 -15.04 0.07
CA ILE A 185 2.53 -14.68 0.51
C ILE A 185 2.95 -15.65 1.61
N PRO A 186 4.06 -16.42 1.43
CA PRO A 186 4.55 -17.32 2.46
C PRO A 186 4.90 -16.61 3.76
N MET A 187 4.53 -17.22 4.89
CA MET A 187 4.76 -16.69 6.24
C MET A 187 5.67 -17.62 7.01
N LEU A 188 6.79 -17.10 7.54
CA LEU A 188 7.74 -17.87 8.36
C LEU A 188 7.49 -17.73 9.86
N GLY A 189 6.66 -16.77 10.26
CA GLY A 189 6.37 -16.47 11.65
C GLY A 189 5.11 -17.16 12.18
N VAL A 190 4.76 -16.85 13.44
CA VAL A 190 3.55 -17.39 14.12
C VAL A 190 2.24 -16.77 13.61
N LYS A 191 2.30 -15.57 13.02
CA LYS A 191 1.11 -14.92 12.46
C LYS A 191 0.70 -15.59 11.16
N ARG A 192 -0.62 -15.59 10.91
CA ARG A 192 -1.19 -16.26 9.73
C ARG A 192 -1.44 -15.33 8.54
N SER A 193 -1.36 -14.01 8.74
CA SER A 193 -1.57 -13.01 7.69
C SER A 193 -0.76 -11.76 7.96
N PHE A 194 -0.40 -11.03 6.90
CA PHE A 194 0.07 -9.65 6.96
C PHE A 194 -1.11 -8.69 7.16
N ASN A 195 -0.82 -7.46 7.55
CA ASN A 195 -1.78 -6.37 7.38
C ASN A 195 -2.15 -6.24 5.90
N ALA A 196 -3.42 -5.98 5.58
CA ALA A 196 -3.92 -5.97 4.20
C ALA A 196 -3.16 -5.00 3.28
N ALA A 197 -2.84 -3.78 3.75
CA ALA A 197 -2.07 -2.82 2.97
C ALA A 197 -0.62 -3.27 2.75
N VAL A 198 -0.02 -3.97 3.72
CA VAL A 198 1.32 -4.56 3.59
C VAL A 198 1.30 -5.71 2.59
N ALA A 199 0.33 -6.64 2.73
CA ALA A 199 0.17 -7.76 1.81
C ALA A 199 -0.02 -7.28 0.36
N PHE A 200 -0.89 -6.29 0.17
CA PHE A 200 -1.10 -5.65 -1.12
C PHE A 200 0.21 -5.08 -1.70
N GLY A 201 0.97 -4.31 -0.91
CA GLY A 201 2.23 -3.72 -1.37
C GLY A 201 3.26 -4.77 -1.78
N ILE A 202 3.40 -5.87 -1.02
CA ILE A 202 4.28 -6.99 -1.35
C ILE A 202 3.84 -7.65 -2.66
N ALA A 203 2.56 -8.02 -2.78
CA ALA A 203 2.05 -8.72 -3.94
C ALA A 203 2.13 -7.86 -5.20
N ALA A 204 1.68 -6.62 -5.15
CA ALA A 204 1.70 -5.72 -6.28
C ALA A 204 3.14 -5.44 -6.77
N THR A 205 4.10 -5.22 -5.86
CA THR A 205 5.51 -5.03 -6.22
C THR A 205 6.09 -6.27 -6.90
N TYR A 206 5.79 -7.45 -6.36
CA TYR A 206 6.28 -8.71 -6.93
C TYR A 206 5.73 -8.99 -8.33
N LEU A 207 4.44 -8.68 -8.56
CA LEU A 207 3.79 -8.85 -9.86
C LEU A 207 4.31 -7.85 -10.91
N LEU A 208 4.51 -6.59 -10.50
CA LEU A 208 4.94 -5.53 -11.42
C LEU A 208 6.44 -5.57 -11.76
N PHE A 209 7.26 -6.07 -10.84
CA PHE A 209 8.72 -6.11 -10.97
C PHE A 209 9.23 -7.52 -10.65
N PRO A 210 8.97 -8.50 -11.55
CA PRO A 210 9.41 -9.86 -11.34
C PRO A 210 10.93 -9.96 -11.24
N HIS A 211 11.42 -10.69 -10.24
CA HIS A 211 12.84 -10.94 -10.05
C HIS A 211 13.29 -12.07 -10.97
N GLY A 212 14.22 -11.78 -11.85
CA GLY A 212 14.99 -12.78 -12.63
C GLY A 212 14.47 -12.97 -14.05
N SER A 213 14.97 -12.15 -14.92
CA SER A 213 15.27 -12.52 -16.32
C SER A 213 16.78 -12.59 -16.47
#